data_bac0b91cc40f228f067e25cd9c153658
#
_entry.id   bac0b91cc40f228f067e25cd9c153658
#
_cell.length_a   1.000
_cell.length_b   1.000
_cell.length_c   1.000
_cell.angle_alpha   90.00
_cell.angle_beta   90.00
_cell.angle_gamma   90.00
#
_symmetry.space_group_name_H-M   'P 1'
#
loop_
_entity.id
_entity.type
_entity.pdbx_description
1 polymer ?
#
loop_
_entity_poly.entity_id
_entity_poly.type
_entity_poly.pdbx_seq_one_letter_code
_entity_poly.pdbx_strand_id
1 'polypeptide(L)'
;MTVISLKKRLHGCILDVGGGGEGVIGRLYPRQVVAIDHDEDELMDAPGDFERLLMDATKLTFPDAFFDAATFFYSLMFMTADEQRPALAEAARVLRPGGRLCVWDCAFDRAYPEPFSVNLTIDLDGEILHTTYGICKLDGQSMAQIAEICRALSLRPLRAEESAVHFYLEFEKDETVSKGTQKVGDLF
;
A
#
# COMPACT_ATOMS: atom_id res chain seq x y z
N MET A 1 15.95 7.21 -15.67
CA MET A 1 14.54 6.79 -15.67
C MET A 1 14.47 5.46 -14.96
N THR A 2 13.75 5.37 -13.85
CA THR A 2 13.66 4.13 -13.07
C THR A 2 12.62 3.20 -13.71
N VAL A 3 12.99 1.94 -13.93
CA VAL A 3 12.07 0.91 -14.42
C VAL A 3 11.65 0.04 -13.23
N ILE A 4 10.34 0.00 -12.96
CA ILE A 4 9.72 -0.83 -11.93
C ILE A 4 9.15 -2.08 -12.61
N SER A 5 9.77 -3.23 -12.42
CA SER A 5 9.26 -4.48 -12.99
C SER A 5 8.38 -5.19 -11.97
N LEU A 6 7.10 -5.27 -12.25
CA LEU A 6 6.11 -5.94 -11.42
C LEU A 6 5.77 -7.32 -11.99
N LYS A 7 5.82 -8.33 -11.14
CA LYS A 7 5.42 -9.71 -11.46
C LYS A 7 4.41 -10.20 -10.45
N LYS A 8 3.50 -11.05 -10.90
CA LYS A 8 2.50 -11.67 -10.02
C LYS A 8 3.16 -12.53 -8.97
N ARG A 9 3.06 -12.09 -7.70
CA ARG A 9 3.61 -12.80 -6.52
C ARG A 9 2.61 -12.89 -5.37
N LEU A 10 1.56 -12.04 -5.42
CA LEU A 10 0.50 -12.02 -4.42
C LEU A 10 -0.62 -12.97 -4.83
N HIS A 11 -1.34 -13.48 -3.85
CA HIS A 11 -2.42 -14.42 -4.02
C HIS A 11 -3.60 -14.03 -3.14
N GLY A 12 -4.78 -14.54 -3.47
CA GLY A 12 -6.00 -14.30 -2.70
C GLY A 12 -6.59 -12.92 -2.95
N CYS A 13 -7.24 -12.36 -1.93
CA CYS A 13 -7.86 -11.04 -1.99
C CYS A 13 -6.85 -9.95 -1.61
N ILE A 14 -6.70 -8.94 -2.45
CA ILE A 14 -5.68 -7.90 -2.34
C ILE A 14 -6.38 -6.54 -2.13
N LEU A 15 -6.03 -5.84 -1.07
CA LEU A 15 -6.38 -4.43 -0.89
C LEU A 15 -5.32 -3.56 -1.57
N ASP A 16 -5.73 -2.65 -2.45
CA ASP A 16 -4.83 -1.66 -3.05
C ASP A 16 -5.20 -0.25 -2.54
N VAL A 17 -4.33 0.32 -1.72
CA VAL A 17 -4.56 1.61 -1.05
C VAL A 17 -4.00 2.75 -1.88
N GLY A 18 -4.88 3.66 -2.33
CA GLY A 18 -4.58 4.66 -3.33
C GLY A 18 -4.46 4.01 -4.72
N GLY A 19 -5.39 3.10 -5.04
CA GLY A 19 -5.37 2.31 -6.26
C GLY A 19 -6.11 2.95 -7.44
N GLY A 20 -6.34 4.26 -7.40
CA GLY A 20 -6.87 5.07 -8.50
C GLY A 20 -5.87 5.28 -9.64
N GLY A 21 -6.19 6.21 -10.54
CA GLY A 21 -5.34 6.62 -11.66
C GLY A 21 -5.04 5.49 -12.64
N GLU A 22 -3.80 5.07 -12.75
CA GLU A 22 -3.37 4.01 -13.68
C GLU A 22 -3.85 2.60 -13.31
N GLY A 23 -4.37 2.40 -12.10
CA GLY A 23 -4.88 1.10 -11.63
C GLY A 23 -3.83 -0.02 -11.69
N VAL A 24 -2.57 0.29 -11.39
CA VAL A 24 -1.40 -0.57 -11.64
C VAL A 24 -1.56 -1.96 -11.03
N ILE A 25 -1.90 -2.03 -9.76
CA ILE A 25 -2.07 -3.32 -9.06
C ILE A 25 -3.35 -4.03 -9.52
N GLY A 26 -4.44 -3.30 -9.73
CA GLY A 26 -5.69 -3.85 -10.27
C GLY A 26 -5.52 -4.47 -11.66
N ARG A 27 -4.72 -3.85 -12.53
CA ARG A 27 -4.36 -4.40 -13.86
C ARG A 27 -3.49 -5.64 -13.75
N LEU A 28 -2.55 -5.65 -12.81
CA LEU A 28 -1.68 -6.82 -12.59
C LEU A 28 -2.46 -8.01 -12.00
N TYR A 29 -3.45 -7.75 -11.13
CA TYR A 29 -4.23 -8.79 -10.44
C TYR A 29 -5.74 -8.61 -10.65
N PRO A 30 -6.26 -8.69 -11.90
CA PRO A 30 -7.67 -8.48 -12.17
C PRO A 30 -8.53 -9.45 -11.36
N ARG A 31 -9.68 -8.97 -10.88
CA ARG A 31 -10.66 -9.70 -10.03
C ARG A 31 -10.17 -10.13 -8.65
N GLN A 32 -8.92 -9.88 -8.31
CA GLN A 32 -8.38 -10.18 -6.97
C GLN A 32 -8.26 -8.90 -6.13
N VAL A 33 -8.28 -7.72 -6.77
CA VAL A 33 -8.04 -6.43 -6.13
C VAL A 33 -9.36 -5.75 -5.77
N VAL A 34 -9.37 -5.21 -4.55
CA VAL A 34 -10.26 -4.15 -4.11
C VAL A 34 -9.40 -2.90 -3.97
N ALA A 35 -9.52 -1.98 -4.93
CA ALA A 35 -8.83 -0.70 -4.89
C ALA A 35 -9.66 0.30 -4.10
N ILE A 36 -9.01 1.04 -3.22
CA ILE A 36 -9.61 2.18 -2.51
C ILE A 36 -8.86 3.45 -2.84
N ASP A 37 -9.59 4.53 -2.95
CA ASP A 37 -9.04 5.88 -3.04
C ASP A 37 -10.00 6.87 -2.37
N HIS A 38 -9.51 8.04 -2.00
CA HIS A 38 -10.34 9.13 -1.48
C HIS A 38 -10.83 10.06 -2.59
N ASP A 39 -10.32 9.90 -3.81
CA ASP A 39 -10.69 10.63 -5.01
C ASP A 39 -11.51 9.73 -5.95
N GLU A 40 -12.77 10.11 -6.16
CA GLU A 40 -13.72 9.36 -7.00
C GLU A 40 -13.33 9.40 -8.48
N ASP A 41 -12.80 10.52 -8.96
CA ASP A 41 -12.40 10.68 -10.35
C ASP A 41 -11.21 9.77 -10.67
N GLU A 42 -10.21 9.69 -9.77
CA GLU A 42 -9.08 8.78 -9.90
C GLU A 42 -9.52 7.30 -9.93
N LEU A 43 -10.50 6.93 -9.11
CA LEU A 43 -11.05 5.57 -9.13
C LEU A 43 -11.79 5.26 -10.43
N MET A 44 -12.57 6.21 -10.96
CA MET A 44 -13.34 6.03 -12.20
C MET A 44 -12.46 5.92 -13.42
N ASP A 45 -11.35 6.66 -13.45
CA ASP A 45 -10.39 6.67 -14.54
C ASP A 45 -9.48 5.42 -14.56
N ALA A 46 -9.32 4.75 -13.43
CA ALA A 46 -8.46 3.57 -13.30
C ALA A 46 -8.92 2.43 -14.23
N PRO A 47 -8.11 1.99 -15.21
CA PRO A 47 -8.48 0.93 -16.13
C PRO A 47 -8.32 -0.47 -15.49
N GLY A 48 -9.14 -1.42 -15.91
CA GLY A 48 -9.01 -2.82 -15.51
C GLY A 48 -10.30 -3.40 -14.91
N ASP A 49 -10.29 -4.71 -14.68
CA ASP A 49 -11.42 -5.49 -14.15
C ASP A 49 -11.16 -5.81 -12.66
N PHE A 50 -11.39 -4.83 -11.79
CA PHE A 50 -11.24 -4.94 -10.34
C PHE A 50 -12.26 -4.06 -9.61
N GLU A 51 -12.51 -4.35 -8.33
CA GLU A 51 -13.44 -3.58 -7.51
C GLU A 51 -12.84 -2.24 -7.09
N ARG A 52 -13.65 -1.18 -7.07
CA ARG A 52 -13.27 0.19 -6.72
C ARG A 52 -14.20 0.73 -5.67
N LEU A 53 -13.65 1.24 -4.57
CA LEU A 53 -14.43 1.77 -3.47
C LEU A 53 -13.87 3.14 -3.03
N LEU A 54 -14.71 4.15 -3.02
CA LEU A 54 -14.39 5.44 -2.43
C LEU A 54 -14.26 5.27 -0.91
N MET A 55 -13.05 5.44 -0.38
CA MET A 55 -12.76 5.18 1.04
C MET A 55 -11.55 5.94 1.53
N ASP A 56 -11.61 6.39 2.79
CA ASP A 56 -10.48 6.96 3.52
C ASP A 56 -9.56 5.83 4.02
N ALA A 57 -8.30 5.82 3.57
CA ALA A 57 -7.30 4.83 3.95
C ALA A 57 -7.02 4.79 5.47
N THR A 58 -7.29 5.89 6.18
CA THR A 58 -7.09 5.99 7.64
C THR A 58 -8.24 5.41 8.46
N LYS A 59 -9.35 4.99 7.79
CA LYS A 59 -10.58 4.50 8.44
C LYS A 59 -11.27 3.46 7.56
N LEU A 60 -10.64 2.30 7.39
CA LEU A 60 -11.18 1.24 6.56
C LEU A 60 -12.43 0.61 7.18
N THR A 61 -13.46 0.41 6.37
CA THR A 61 -14.70 -0.24 6.81
C THR A 61 -14.66 -1.78 6.73
N PHE A 62 -13.54 -2.35 6.29
CA PHE A 62 -13.36 -3.80 6.24
C PHE A 62 -13.11 -4.40 7.62
N PRO A 63 -13.55 -5.65 7.86
CA PRO A 63 -13.27 -6.36 9.11
C PRO A 63 -11.78 -6.68 9.27
N ASP A 64 -11.37 -6.98 10.50
CA ASP A 64 -10.02 -7.48 10.78
C ASP A 64 -9.74 -8.77 10.02
N ALA A 65 -8.50 -8.96 9.58
CA ALA A 65 -8.04 -10.19 8.95
C ALA A 65 -8.87 -10.61 7.72
N PHE A 66 -9.22 -9.68 6.87
CA PHE A 66 -10.04 -9.90 5.67
C PHE A 66 -9.18 -10.19 4.43
N PHE A 67 -8.08 -9.45 4.23
CA PHE A 67 -7.24 -9.52 3.02
C PHE A 67 -6.03 -10.43 3.20
N ASP A 68 -5.64 -11.10 2.11
CA ASP A 68 -4.42 -11.91 2.04
C ASP A 68 -3.19 -11.03 1.76
N ALA A 69 -3.39 -9.91 1.08
CA ALA A 69 -2.34 -8.91 0.84
C ALA A 69 -2.90 -7.48 0.87
N ALA A 70 -2.04 -6.51 1.15
CA ALA A 70 -2.31 -5.08 0.99
C ALA A 70 -1.14 -4.43 0.26
N THR A 71 -1.43 -3.45 -0.58
CA THR A 71 -0.45 -2.74 -1.39
C THR A 71 -0.61 -1.24 -1.25
N PHE A 72 0.52 -0.53 -1.27
CA PHE A 72 0.64 0.90 -1.48
C PHE A 72 1.56 1.08 -2.68
N PHE A 73 1.01 1.50 -3.80
CA PHE A 73 1.79 1.72 -5.01
C PHE A 73 1.86 3.20 -5.33
N TYR A 74 2.94 3.85 -4.90
CA TYR A 74 3.16 5.29 -5.02
C TYR A 74 2.00 6.14 -4.48
N SER A 75 1.43 5.72 -3.36
CA SER A 75 0.29 6.38 -2.71
C SER A 75 0.63 7.04 -1.37
N LEU A 76 1.61 6.52 -0.61
CA LEU A 76 2.03 7.16 0.64
C LEU A 76 2.65 8.54 0.42
N MET A 77 3.27 8.79 -0.72
CA MET A 77 3.83 10.08 -1.07
C MET A 77 2.79 11.21 -1.17
N PHE A 78 1.51 10.88 -1.35
CA PHE A 78 0.40 11.85 -1.34
C PHE A 78 -0.19 12.08 0.05
N MET A 79 0.12 11.23 1.02
CA MET A 79 -0.36 11.32 2.40
C MET A 79 0.57 12.17 3.25
N THR A 80 0.04 12.94 4.17
CA THR A 80 0.82 13.60 5.22
C THR A 80 1.42 12.56 6.19
N ALA A 81 2.43 12.95 6.98
CA ALA A 81 3.01 12.07 7.99
C ALA A 81 1.96 11.59 9.02
N ASP A 82 0.98 12.44 9.33
CA ASP A 82 -0.11 12.11 10.26
C ASP A 82 -1.12 11.11 9.65
N GLU A 83 -1.24 11.04 8.34
CA GLU A 83 -2.12 10.10 7.62
C GLU A 83 -1.42 8.77 7.33
N GLN A 84 -0.12 8.76 7.10
CA GLN A 84 0.64 7.54 6.76
C GLN A 84 0.56 6.47 7.86
N ARG A 85 0.73 6.88 9.13
CA ARG A 85 0.69 5.95 10.26
C ARG A 85 -0.69 5.28 10.43
N PRO A 86 -1.83 6.00 10.50
CA PRO A 86 -3.14 5.35 10.58
C PRO A 86 -3.49 4.54 9.31
N ALA A 87 -3.12 4.98 8.11
CA ALA A 87 -3.35 4.20 6.89
C ALA A 87 -2.60 2.86 6.90
N LEU A 88 -1.34 2.85 7.29
CA LEU A 88 -0.55 1.62 7.46
C LEU A 88 -1.10 0.74 8.61
N ALA A 89 -1.61 1.35 9.70
CA ALA A 89 -2.22 0.62 10.80
C ALA A 89 -3.52 -0.07 10.37
N GLU A 90 -4.36 0.59 9.60
CA GLU A 90 -5.58 0.02 9.05
C GLU A 90 -5.28 -1.10 8.05
N ALA A 91 -4.30 -0.90 7.15
CA ALA A 91 -3.84 -1.96 6.26
C ALA A 91 -3.34 -3.19 7.04
N ALA A 92 -2.55 -2.98 8.10
CA ALA A 92 -2.09 -4.06 8.97
C ALA A 92 -3.25 -4.74 9.71
N ARG A 93 -4.28 -3.99 10.17
CA ARG A 93 -5.46 -4.53 10.84
C ARG A 93 -6.24 -5.48 9.94
N VAL A 94 -6.51 -5.05 8.71
CA VAL A 94 -7.32 -5.81 7.75
C VAL A 94 -6.57 -6.98 7.10
N LEU A 95 -5.24 -7.03 7.19
CA LEU A 95 -4.44 -8.17 6.76
C LEU A 95 -4.66 -9.38 7.67
N ARG A 96 -4.77 -10.56 7.08
CA ARG A 96 -4.74 -11.85 7.81
C ARG A 96 -3.36 -12.10 8.43
N PRO A 97 -3.28 -12.89 9.51
CA PRO A 97 -2.00 -13.45 9.96
C PRO A 97 -1.30 -14.17 8.79
N GLY A 98 -0.01 -13.92 8.58
CA GLY A 98 0.74 -14.39 7.42
C GLY A 98 0.48 -13.60 6.12
N GLY A 99 -0.43 -12.63 6.13
CA GLY A 99 -0.71 -11.76 4.98
C GLY A 99 0.44 -10.82 4.65
N ARG A 100 0.51 -10.38 3.40
CA ARG A 100 1.62 -9.56 2.86
C ARG A 100 1.26 -8.09 2.77
N LEU A 101 2.15 -7.21 3.24
CA LEU A 101 2.13 -5.78 2.94
C LEU A 101 3.26 -5.46 1.97
N CYS A 102 2.94 -4.84 0.84
CA CYS A 102 3.90 -4.40 -0.16
C CYS A 102 3.79 -2.88 -0.37
N VAL A 103 4.90 -2.18 -0.28
CA VAL A 103 4.98 -0.72 -0.47
C VAL A 103 6.01 -0.41 -1.55
N TRP A 104 5.60 0.22 -2.63
CA TRP A 104 6.45 0.90 -3.61
C TRP A 104 6.24 2.38 -3.47
N ASP A 105 7.28 3.15 -3.23
CA ASP A 105 7.17 4.61 -3.05
C ASP A 105 8.51 5.34 -3.25
N CYS A 106 8.53 6.63 -3.00
CA CYS A 106 9.72 7.46 -3.12
C CYS A 106 10.17 8.04 -1.78
N ALA A 107 11.47 8.32 -1.67
CA ALA A 107 12.07 9.06 -0.58
C ALA A 107 12.22 10.55 -0.92
N PHE A 108 11.99 11.41 0.06
CA PHE A 108 12.16 12.88 -0.03
C PHE A 108 12.91 13.37 1.20
N ASP A 109 14.00 14.11 1.01
CA ASP A 109 14.84 14.58 2.11
C ASP A 109 14.24 15.76 2.88
N ARG A 110 13.33 16.53 2.25
CA ARG A 110 12.77 17.76 2.78
C ARG A 110 11.44 18.12 2.15
N ALA A 111 10.75 19.09 2.77
CA ALA A 111 9.58 19.73 2.19
C ALA A 111 9.94 20.40 0.85
N TYR A 112 9.09 20.22 -0.14
CA TYR A 112 9.20 20.88 -1.43
C TYR A 112 8.16 22.00 -1.49
N PRO A 113 8.59 23.29 -1.61
CA PRO A 113 7.63 24.39 -1.74
C PRO A 113 6.92 24.41 -3.09
N GLU A 114 7.48 23.71 -4.09
CA GLU A 114 6.92 23.60 -5.45
C GLU A 114 6.71 22.13 -5.81
N PRO A 115 5.72 21.82 -6.66
CA PRO A 115 5.50 20.48 -7.15
C PRO A 115 6.75 19.89 -7.81
N PHE A 116 7.04 18.64 -7.57
CA PHE A 116 8.07 17.90 -8.30
C PHE A 116 7.45 16.67 -8.96
N SER A 117 8.11 16.14 -9.98
CA SER A 117 7.59 15.02 -10.76
C SER A 117 8.37 13.74 -10.50
N VAL A 118 7.63 12.66 -10.30
CA VAL A 118 8.16 11.29 -10.28
C VAL A 118 7.77 10.60 -11.57
N ASN A 119 8.78 10.33 -12.43
CA ASN A 119 8.56 9.68 -13.72
C ASN A 119 8.86 8.20 -13.61
N LEU A 120 7.90 7.36 -13.92
CA LEU A 120 7.99 5.91 -13.84
C LEU A 120 7.86 5.27 -15.23
N THR A 121 8.63 4.22 -15.44
CA THR A 121 8.35 3.19 -16.43
C THR A 121 8.04 1.91 -15.67
N ILE A 122 6.85 1.39 -15.86
CA ILE A 122 6.35 0.21 -15.15
C ILE A 122 6.21 -0.91 -16.16
N ASP A 123 6.87 -2.03 -15.89
CA ASP A 123 6.69 -3.29 -16.62
C ASP A 123 5.69 -4.17 -15.83
N LEU A 124 4.47 -4.26 -16.37
CA LEU A 124 3.36 -5.06 -15.82
C LEU A 124 3.35 -6.43 -16.49
N ASP A 125 4.29 -7.30 -16.14
CA ASP A 125 4.40 -8.66 -16.69
C ASP A 125 4.48 -8.68 -18.22
N GLY A 126 5.24 -7.70 -18.80
CA GLY A 126 5.46 -7.54 -20.24
C GLY A 126 4.68 -6.38 -20.89
N GLU A 127 3.72 -5.79 -20.22
CA GLU A 127 3.07 -4.55 -20.64
C GLU A 127 3.81 -3.33 -20.07
N ILE A 128 4.28 -2.42 -20.93
CA ILE A 128 5.00 -1.23 -20.49
C ILE A 128 4.06 -0.04 -20.33
N LEU A 129 4.03 0.51 -19.14
CA LEU A 129 3.30 1.72 -18.80
C LEU A 129 4.29 2.85 -18.47
N HIS A 130 4.02 4.03 -18.96
CA HIS A 130 4.73 5.26 -18.59
C HIS A 130 3.77 6.18 -17.86
N THR A 131 4.15 6.63 -16.67
CA THR A 131 3.35 7.58 -15.89
C THR A 131 4.23 8.63 -15.21
N THR A 132 3.61 9.74 -14.86
CA THR A 132 4.25 10.85 -14.14
C THR A 132 3.34 11.32 -13.01
N TYR A 133 3.82 11.22 -11.80
CA TYR A 133 3.13 11.77 -10.62
C TYR A 133 3.67 13.15 -10.29
N GLY A 134 2.78 14.13 -10.18
CA GLY A 134 3.08 15.45 -9.64
C GLY A 134 2.80 15.50 -8.14
N ILE A 135 3.81 15.85 -7.35
CA ILE A 135 3.71 15.83 -5.89
C ILE A 135 4.09 17.17 -5.33
N CYS A 136 3.27 17.66 -4.40
CA CYS A 136 3.59 18.79 -3.54
C CYS A 136 3.52 18.31 -2.07
N LYS A 137 4.64 17.82 -1.55
CA LYS A 137 4.73 17.27 -0.21
C LYS A 137 5.48 18.23 0.70
N LEU A 138 4.89 18.54 1.84
CA LEU A 138 5.46 19.44 2.86
C LEU A 138 6.32 18.71 3.89
N ASP A 139 6.14 17.39 4.02
CA ASP A 139 6.87 16.54 4.96
C ASP A 139 7.90 15.70 4.23
N GLY A 140 9.03 15.41 4.86
CA GLY A 140 9.96 14.41 4.37
C GLY A 140 9.39 13.01 4.46
N GLN A 141 9.86 12.13 3.58
CA GLN A 141 9.54 10.70 3.59
C GLN A 141 10.79 9.89 3.29
N SER A 142 11.00 8.82 4.05
CA SER A 142 12.09 7.88 3.79
C SER A 142 11.65 6.44 3.94
N MET A 143 12.33 5.53 3.26
CA MET A 143 12.15 4.09 3.42
C MET A 143 12.26 3.67 4.89
N ALA A 144 13.24 4.24 5.63
CA ALA A 144 13.48 3.90 7.03
C ALA A 144 12.30 4.27 7.93
N GLN A 145 11.71 5.46 7.74
CA GLN A 145 10.52 5.90 8.50
C GLN A 145 9.31 4.99 8.26
N ILE A 146 9.02 4.65 6.99
CA ILE A 146 7.92 3.74 6.65
C ILE A 146 8.18 2.35 7.24
N ALA A 147 9.41 1.83 7.12
CA ALA A 147 9.78 0.54 7.69
C ALA A 147 9.65 0.50 9.23
N GLU A 148 9.98 1.59 9.93
CA GLU A 148 9.82 1.71 11.38
C GLU A 148 8.33 1.66 11.79
N ILE A 149 7.47 2.39 11.07
CA ILE A 149 6.02 2.34 11.30
C ILE A 149 5.51 0.90 11.13
N CYS A 150 5.87 0.23 10.04
CA CYS A 150 5.44 -1.15 9.77
C CYS A 150 5.89 -2.13 10.86
N ARG A 151 7.15 -2.05 11.33
CA ARG A 151 7.65 -2.91 12.43
C ARG A 151 6.87 -2.69 13.73
N ALA A 152 6.51 -1.43 14.04
CA ALA A 152 5.71 -1.10 15.22
C ALA A 152 4.27 -1.66 15.16
N LEU A 153 3.80 -2.07 13.97
CA LEU A 153 2.49 -2.66 13.70
C LEU A 153 2.52 -4.21 13.65
N SER A 154 3.54 -4.85 14.20
CA SER A 154 3.73 -6.31 14.16
C SER A 154 3.83 -6.88 12.74
N LEU A 155 4.48 -6.12 11.86
CA LEU A 155 4.80 -6.53 10.50
C LEU A 155 6.29 -6.90 10.43
N ARG A 156 6.58 -8.17 10.15
CA ARG A 156 7.93 -8.70 10.02
C ARG A 156 8.50 -8.39 8.64
N PRO A 157 9.66 -7.73 8.54
CA PRO A 157 10.26 -7.40 7.26
C PRO A 157 10.72 -8.66 6.52
N LEU A 158 10.46 -8.71 5.21
CA LEU A 158 10.89 -9.78 4.31
C LEU A 158 11.90 -9.28 3.28
N ARG A 159 11.63 -8.09 2.71
CA ARG A 159 12.44 -7.50 1.65
C ARG A 159 12.45 -5.99 1.77
N ALA A 160 13.60 -5.38 1.51
CA ALA A 160 13.77 -3.95 1.39
C ALA A 160 14.75 -3.68 0.26
N GLU A 161 14.37 -2.82 -0.69
CA GLU A 161 15.19 -2.41 -1.83
C GLU A 161 15.08 -0.90 -2.01
N GLU A 162 16.18 -0.26 -2.33
CA GLU A 162 16.24 1.16 -2.59
C GLU A 162 17.03 1.41 -3.88
N SER A 163 16.54 2.27 -4.74
CA SER A 163 17.18 2.67 -5.98
C SER A 163 16.93 4.14 -6.27
N ALA A 164 17.96 4.94 -6.20
CA ALA A 164 17.88 6.40 -6.29
C ALA A 164 16.88 6.96 -5.26
N VAL A 165 15.76 7.51 -5.72
CA VAL A 165 14.69 8.03 -4.82
C VAL A 165 13.58 7.01 -4.56
N HIS A 166 13.58 5.88 -5.25
CA HIS A 166 12.53 4.87 -5.15
C HIS A 166 12.89 3.79 -4.15
N PHE A 167 11.90 3.28 -3.43
CA PHE A 167 12.07 2.13 -2.56
C PHE A 167 10.95 1.11 -2.70
N TYR A 168 11.26 -0.13 -2.35
CA TYR A 168 10.32 -1.23 -2.18
C TYR A 168 10.49 -1.85 -0.81
N LEU A 169 9.37 -2.05 -0.11
CA LEU A 169 9.32 -2.75 1.16
C LEU A 169 8.28 -3.88 1.09
N GLU A 170 8.63 -5.03 1.62
CA GLU A 170 7.72 -6.17 1.78
C GLU A 170 7.76 -6.67 3.22
N PHE A 171 6.58 -6.85 3.79
CA PHE A 171 6.38 -7.34 5.14
C PHE A 171 5.39 -8.49 5.15
N GLU A 172 5.44 -9.26 6.22
CA GLU A 172 4.45 -10.28 6.55
C GLU A 172 3.88 -9.99 7.94
N LYS A 173 2.55 -10.07 8.07
CA LYS A 173 1.88 -9.91 9.37
C LYS A 173 2.17 -11.13 10.24
N ASP A 174 2.61 -10.89 11.48
CA ASP A 174 2.92 -11.95 12.43
C ASP A 174 1.68 -12.83 12.72
N GLU A 175 1.89 -14.14 12.82
CA GLU A 175 0.82 -15.11 13.09
C GLU A 175 0.27 -15.02 14.51
N THR A 176 0.98 -14.37 15.44
CA THR A 176 0.70 -14.39 16.88
C THR A 176 -0.40 -13.44 17.35
N VAL A 177 -0.94 -12.58 16.48
CA VAL A 177 -1.91 -11.52 16.87
C VAL A 177 -3.34 -12.06 17.08
N SER A 178 -3.65 -13.33 16.86
CA SER A 178 -5.02 -13.89 16.94
C SER A 178 -5.37 -14.65 18.24
N LYS A 179 -4.68 -14.40 19.37
CA LYS A 179 -5.01 -15.04 20.66
C LYS A 179 -5.38 -14.04 21.74
N GLY A 180 -6.49 -13.35 21.56
CA GLY A 180 -7.14 -12.50 22.56
C GLY A 180 -8.62 -12.81 22.74
N THR A 181 -9.07 -14.06 22.52
CA THR A 181 -10.40 -14.46 22.98
C THR A 181 -10.26 -15.04 24.37
N GLN A 182 -10.54 -14.23 25.38
CA GLN A 182 -10.75 -14.66 26.76
C GLN A 182 -11.70 -15.86 26.77
N LYS A 183 -11.21 -17.01 27.24
CA LYS A 183 -12.08 -18.04 27.81
C LYS A 183 -12.80 -17.40 28.99
N VAL A 184 -14.06 -17.08 28.83
CA VAL A 184 -14.97 -16.89 29.95
C VAL A 184 -15.10 -18.27 30.59
N GLY A 185 -14.55 -18.37 31.80
CA GLY A 185 -14.55 -19.60 32.54
C GLY A 185 -15.95 -20.06 32.88
N ASP A 186 -16.13 -21.35 32.81
CA ASP A 186 -17.22 -22.07 33.46
C ASP A 186 -17.23 -21.75 34.96
N LEU A 187 -18.28 -21.05 35.39
CA LEU A 187 -18.76 -21.01 36.74
C LEU A 187 -20.19 -21.57 36.70
N PHE A 188 -20.29 -22.88 36.85
CA PHE A 188 -21.32 -23.58 37.63
C PHE A 188 -21.01 -25.07 37.60
#